data_b97f87e440fcef5cf8aa2a7044925329
#
_entry.id   b97f87e440fcef5cf8aa2a7044925329
#
_cell.length_a   1.000
_cell.length_b   1.000
_cell.length_c   1.000
_cell.angle_alpha   90.00
_cell.angle_beta   90.00
_cell.angle_gamma   90.00
#
_symmetry.space_group_name_H-M   'P 1'
#
loop_
_entity.id
_entity.type
_entity.pdbx_description
1 polymer ?
#
loop_
_entity_poly.entity_id
_entity_poly.type
_entity_poly.pdbx_seq_one_letter_code
_entity_poly.pdbx_strand_id
1 'polypeptide(L)'
;MFPISPNQRNTWPKDSELSGTSILLVDVSVDENVRNEWMSKGAINVNCIDHHASAIAHWPVNADGSSTVIDITRCAALQAWCRFFPILPIPGWLQQIDRIDRWDNPTVEDRSLREVLNLISHLPVEKKIPDAIRQTEDFLKMYANPVEFQQLLLMGKQILDKKDAELFEQLQKGGLVTITPQHIIGWALPPFMARQEYLHY
;
A
#
# COMPACT_ATOMS: atom_id res chain seq x y z
N MET A 1 13.16 4.70 11.64
CA MET A 1 12.03 4.17 10.85
C MET A 1 12.49 2.85 10.27
N PHE A 2 11.69 1.81 10.37
CA PHE A 2 12.04 0.47 9.89
C PHE A 2 10.92 0.00 8.97
N PRO A 3 11.21 -0.49 7.76
CA PRO A 3 10.21 -1.15 6.96
C PRO A 3 9.80 -2.45 7.67
N ILE A 4 8.51 -2.57 7.98
CA ILE A 4 7.95 -3.74 8.65
C ILE A 4 7.09 -4.50 7.67
N SER A 5 7.26 -5.81 7.59
CA SER A 5 6.34 -6.69 6.90
C SER A 5 5.59 -7.54 7.92
N PRO A 6 4.25 -7.58 7.90
CA PRO A 6 3.45 -8.35 8.85
C PRO A 6 3.83 -9.84 8.86
N ASN A 7 4.24 -10.36 7.71
CA ASN A 7 4.59 -11.76 7.52
C ASN A 7 6.08 -12.08 7.71
N GLN A 8 6.92 -11.08 8.02
CA GLN A 8 8.37 -11.23 8.14
C GLN A 8 8.84 -10.68 9.48
N ARG A 9 8.78 -11.50 10.53
CA ARG A 9 9.19 -11.11 11.90
C ARG A 9 10.62 -10.62 12.00
N ASN A 10 11.51 -11.00 11.08
CA ASN A 10 12.88 -10.48 11.02
C ASN A 10 12.98 -9.00 10.65
N THR A 11 11.89 -8.41 10.13
CA THR A 11 11.80 -6.97 9.86
C THR A 11 11.27 -6.17 11.06
N TRP A 12 10.85 -6.84 12.14
CA TRP A 12 10.27 -6.21 13.31
C TRP A 12 11.37 -5.58 14.20
N PRO A 13 11.00 -4.58 15.02
CA PRO A 13 11.94 -3.99 15.97
C PRO A 13 12.55 -5.06 16.87
N LYS A 14 13.85 -4.99 17.10
CA LYS A 14 14.53 -5.85 18.09
C LYS A 14 14.20 -5.37 19.50
N ASP A 15 14.27 -6.27 20.47
CA ASP A 15 14.00 -5.94 21.87
C ASP A 15 14.81 -4.74 22.39
N SER A 16 16.07 -4.63 21.94
CA SER A 16 16.94 -3.50 22.28
C SER A 16 16.50 -2.15 21.70
N GLU A 17 15.61 -2.16 20.70
CA GLU A 17 15.11 -0.97 20.02
C GLU A 17 13.74 -0.52 20.57
N LEU A 18 13.11 -1.36 21.40
CA LEU A 18 11.77 -1.11 21.93
C LEU A 18 11.78 -0.20 23.17
N SER A 19 12.79 -0.36 24.01
CA SER A 19 12.84 0.36 25.31
C SER A 19 12.88 1.87 25.14
N GLY A 20 11.91 2.58 25.73
CA GLY A 20 11.80 4.04 25.66
C GLY A 20 11.33 4.56 24.29
N THR A 21 10.90 3.70 23.37
CA THR A 21 10.53 4.09 22.01
C THR A 21 9.01 4.21 21.85
N SER A 22 8.58 5.25 21.15
CA SER A 22 7.21 5.38 20.63
C SER A 22 7.16 4.83 19.21
N ILE A 23 6.28 3.87 18.98
CA ILE A 23 6.13 3.19 17.69
C ILE A 23 4.90 3.73 16.97
N LEU A 24 5.06 4.09 15.70
CA LEU A 24 3.96 4.39 14.80
C LEU A 24 4.03 3.43 13.60
N LEU A 25 3.02 2.62 13.45
CA LEU A 25 2.81 1.77 12.28
C LEU A 25 2.04 2.58 11.24
N VAL A 26 2.47 2.53 9.98
CA VAL A 26 1.77 3.18 8.86
C VAL A 26 1.59 2.15 7.75
N ASP A 27 0.35 1.97 7.30
CA ASP A 27 -0.04 1.01 6.27
C ASP A 27 0.23 -0.46 6.64
N VAL A 28 0.36 -0.70 7.90
CA VAL A 28 0.55 -2.03 8.48
C VAL A 28 0.02 -2.03 9.89
N SER A 29 -0.65 -3.11 10.27
CA SER A 29 -1.11 -3.33 11.63
C SER A 29 -0.53 -4.62 12.20
N VAL A 30 -0.42 -4.69 13.51
CA VAL A 30 -0.08 -5.90 14.25
C VAL A 30 -1.23 -6.25 15.17
N ASP A 31 -1.36 -7.52 15.53
CA ASP A 31 -2.37 -7.95 16.48
C ASP A 31 -2.11 -7.43 17.91
N GLU A 32 -3.12 -7.54 18.75
CA GLU A 32 -3.05 -7.06 20.13
C GLU A 32 -1.95 -7.75 20.95
N ASN A 33 -1.68 -9.01 20.71
CA ASN A 33 -0.64 -9.76 21.44
C ASN A 33 0.73 -9.18 21.13
N VAL A 34 1.02 -8.90 19.85
CA VAL A 34 2.28 -8.27 19.43
C VAL A 34 2.43 -6.89 20.03
N ARG A 35 1.36 -6.10 20.00
CA ARG A 35 1.36 -4.75 20.61
C ARG A 35 1.69 -4.85 22.11
N ASN A 36 1.00 -5.74 22.83
CA ASN A 36 1.23 -5.97 24.26
C ASN A 36 2.63 -6.50 24.54
N GLU A 37 3.16 -7.36 23.69
CA GLU A 37 4.55 -7.83 23.77
C GLU A 37 5.53 -6.65 23.66
N TRP A 38 5.37 -5.76 22.68
CA TRP A 38 6.25 -4.60 22.53
C TRP A 38 6.14 -3.62 23.70
N MET A 39 4.93 -3.40 24.21
CA MET A 39 4.73 -2.59 25.41
C MET A 39 5.41 -3.21 26.63
N SER A 40 5.32 -4.53 26.83
CA SER A 40 5.98 -5.23 27.94
C SER A 40 7.51 -5.19 27.86
N LYS A 41 8.07 -5.03 26.65
CA LYS A 41 9.50 -4.85 26.39
C LYS A 41 9.96 -3.41 26.49
N GLY A 42 9.10 -2.50 26.94
CA GLY A 42 9.43 -1.12 27.25
C GLY A 42 9.10 -0.10 26.17
N ALA A 43 8.35 -0.43 25.13
CA ALA A 43 7.78 0.59 24.24
C ALA A 43 6.85 1.51 25.04
N ILE A 44 6.98 2.83 24.83
CA ILE A 44 6.16 3.83 25.51
C ILE A 44 4.72 3.79 25.00
N ASN A 45 4.57 3.67 23.70
CA ASN A 45 3.27 3.48 23.03
C ASN A 45 3.48 2.81 21.68
N VAL A 46 2.40 2.18 21.18
CA VAL A 46 2.32 1.61 19.83
C VAL A 46 1.03 2.12 19.21
N ASN A 47 1.17 2.90 18.15
CA ASN A 47 0.06 3.53 17.42
C ASN A 47 0.03 3.02 15.98
N CYS A 48 -1.12 3.17 15.32
CA CYS A 48 -1.32 2.72 13.95
C CYS A 48 -2.10 3.76 13.13
N ILE A 49 -1.68 3.95 11.89
CA ILE A 49 -2.44 4.61 10.83
C ILE A 49 -2.60 3.58 9.73
N ASP A 50 -3.82 3.11 9.51
CA ASP A 50 -4.08 2.01 8.57
C ASP A 50 -5.45 2.17 7.91
N HIS A 51 -5.66 1.50 6.79
CA HIS A 51 -6.92 1.47 6.06
C HIS A 51 -7.43 0.04 5.80
N HIS A 52 -6.71 -0.97 6.22
CA HIS A 52 -7.12 -2.35 6.05
C HIS A 52 -8.27 -2.69 7.01
N ALA A 53 -9.35 -3.26 6.48
CA ALA A 53 -10.51 -3.66 7.28
C ALA A 53 -10.14 -4.66 8.40
N SER A 54 -9.13 -5.49 8.19
CA SER A 54 -8.61 -6.39 9.22
C SER A 54 -8.00 -5.68 10.43
N ALA A 55 -7.50 -4.45 10.25
CA ALA A 55 -6.94 -3.69 11.36
C ALA A 55 -8.01 -3.27 12.38
N ILE A 56 -9.24 -3.03 11.94
CA ILE A 56 -10.37 -2.64 12.82
C ILE A 56 -10.61 -3.67 13.93
N ALA A 57 -10.44 -4.94 13.61
CA ALA A 57 -10.69 -6.03 14.56
C ALA A 57 -9.65 -6.09 15.70
N HIS A 58 -8.47 -5.55 15.49
CA HIS A 58 -7.32 -5.67 16.39
C HIS A 58 -6.93 -4.35 17.09
N TRP A 59 -7.44 -3.24 16.56
CA TRP A 59 -7.12 -1.91 17.08
C TRP A 59 -8.40 -1.26 17.61
N PRO A 60 -8.54 -1.11 18.93
CA PRO A 60 -9.69 -0.40 19.49
C PRO A 60 -9.70 1.03 18.96
N VAL A 61 -10.87 1.46 18.51
CA VAL A 61 -11.10 2.89 18.21
C VAL A 61 -10.92 3.64 19.52
N ASN A 62 -9.85 4.39 19.64
CA ASN A 62 -9.45 4.95 20.91
C ASN A 62 -10.38 6.07 21.37
N ALA A 63 -11.03 5.83 22.49
CA ALA A 63 -11.70 6.86 23.27
C ALA A 63 -10.71 7.80 24.01
N ASP A 64 -9.42 7.47 24.05
CA ASP A 64 -8.41 8.12 24.89
C ASP A 64 -7.53 9.15 24.17
N GLY A 65 -7.87 9.50 22.91
CA GLY A 65 -7.10 10.47 22.14
C GLY A 65 -5.75 9.95 21.64
N SER A 66 -5.52 8.64 21.66
CA SER A 66 -4.31 8.06 21.12
C SER A 66 -4.16 8.35 19.63
N SER A 67 -2.95 8.20 19.12
CA SER A 67 -2.61 8.53 17.73
C SER A 67 -2.99 7.45 16.71
N THR A 68 -3.76 6.45 17.10
CA THR A 68 -4.26 5.41 16.19
C THR A 68 -5.43 5.94 15.37
N VAL A 69 -5.33 5.81 14.05
CA VAL A 69 -6.38 6.15 13.09
C VAL A 69 -6.56 4.98 12.15
N ILE A 70 -7.74 4.36 12.17
CA ILE A 70 -8.12 3.33 11.21
C ILE A 70 -9.30 3.86 10.40
N ASP A 71 -9.04 4.24 9.16
CA ASP A 71 -10.04 4.80 8.25
C ASP A 71 -9.98 4.10 6.90
N ILE A 72 -10.92 3.21 6.63
CA ILE A 72 -11.01 2.45 5.38
C ILE A 72 -11.38 3.32 4.17
N THR A 73 -11.77 4.57 4.39
CA THR A 73 -12.15 5.49 3.32
C THR A 73 -10.97 6.28 2.74
N ARG A 74 -9.77 6.11 3.30
CA ARG A 74 -8.55 6.78 2.86
C ARG A 74 -7.35 5.86 3.04
N CYS A 75 -6.42 5.87 2.08
CA CYS A 75 -5.18 5.12 2.24
C CYS A 75 -4.34 5.64 3.42
N ALA A 76 -3.49 4.80 3.96
CA ALA A 76 -2.68 5.15 5.13
C ALA A 76 -1.76 6.37 4.89
N ALA A 77 -1.22 6.53 3.68
CA ALA A 77 -0.41 7.68 3.31
C ALA A 77 -1.20 9.00 3.38
N LEU A 78 -2.45 9.01 2.89
CA LEU A 78 -3.32 10.18 2.97
C LEU A 78 -3.74 10.49 4.42
N GLN A 79 -4.04 9.48 5.21
CA GLN A 79 -4.33 9.65 6.64
C GLN A 79 -3.13 10.25 7.38
N ALA A 80 -1.92 9.74 7.11
CA ALA A 80 -0.69 10.28 7.69
C ALA A 80 -0.47 11.74 7.29
N TRP A 81 -0.70 12.09 6.00
CA TRP A 81 -0.63 13.50 5.57
C TRP A 81 -1.59 14.39 6.36
N CYS A 82 -2.87 14.02 6.43
CA CYS A 82 -3.89 14.81 7.15
C CYS A 82 -3.54 14.96 8.63
N ARG A 83 -2.89 13.97 9.22
CA ARG A 83 -2.49 14.00 10.62
C ARG A 83 -1.30 14.91 10.89
N PHE A 84 -0.25 14.78 10.08
CA PHE A 84 1.00 15.51 10.33
C PHE A 84 1.02 16.90 9.69
N PHE A 85 0.16 17.14 8.71
CA PHE A 85 0.08 18.39 7.96
C PHE A 85 -1.36 18.90 7.85
N PRO A 86 -2.10 19.05 8.98
CA PRO A 86 -3.54 19.29 8.96
C PRO A 86 -3.95 20.61 8.31
N ILE A 87 -3.03 21.57 8.20
CA ILE A 87 -3.27 22.89 7.60
C ILE A 87 -2.82 22.99 6.14
N LEU A 88 -2.11 21.98 5.64
CA LEU A 88 -1.65 21.98 4.25
C LEU A 88 -2.68 21.33 3.34
N PRO A 89 -2.85 21.85 2.11
CA PRO A 89 -3.72 21.20 1.14
C PRO A 89 -3.18 19.81 0.78
N ILE A 90 -4.10 18.89 0.50
CA ILE A 90 -3.73 17.54 0.05
C ILE A 90 -3.15 17.65 -1.37
N PRO A 91 -1.92 17.17 -1.60
CA PRO A 91 -1.32 17.17 -2.94
C PRO A 91 -2.10 16.28 -3.92
N GLY A 92 -2.18 16.70 -5.19
CA GLY A 92 -2.88 15.93 -6.22
C GLY A 92 -2.34 14.51 -6.41
N TRP A 93 -1.01 14.35 -6.39
CA TRP A 93 -0.38 13.03 -6.46
C TRP A 93 -0.77 12.09 -5.31
N LEU A 94 -1.00 12.64 -4.12
CA LEU A 94 -1.41 11.84 -2.96
C LEU A 94 -2.87 11.39 -3.08
N GLN A 95 -3.72 12.20 -3.70
CA GLN A 95 -5.10 11.81 -4.04
C GLN A 95 -5.12 10.69 -5.11
N GLN A 96 -4.19 10.74 -6.08
CA GLN A 96 -4.02 9.66 -7.06
C GLN A 96 -3.58 8.36 -6.37
N ILE A 97 -2.58 8.43 -5.49
CA ILE A 97 -2.13 7.28 -4.69
C ILE A 97 -3.30 6.71 -3.86
N ASP A 98 -4.10 7.56 -3.22
CA ASP A 98 -5.27 7.12 -2.45
C ASP A 98 -6.26 6.31 -3.29
N ARG A 99 -6.60 6.78 -4.50
CA ARG A 99 -7.47 6.02 -5.42
C ARG A 99 -6.86 4.69 -5.87
N ILE A 100 -5.56 4.71 -6.18
CA ILE A 100 -4.82 3.52 -6.60
C ILE A 100 -4.82 2.46 -5.49
N ASP A 101 -4.50 2.86 -4.29
CA ASP A 101 -4.27 1.97 -3.15
C ASP A 101 -5.58 1.32 -2.66
N ARG A 102 -6.65 2.09 -2.64
CA ARG A 102 -7.98 1.61 -2.26
C ARG A 102 -8.79 0.97 -3.40
N TRP A 103 -8.26 0.97 -4.64
CA TRP A 103 -9.01 0.53 -5.83
C TRP A 103 -10.35 1.28 -6.02
N ASP A 104 -10.40 2.55 -5.61
CA ASP A 104 -11.59 3.39 -5.71
C ASP A 104 -11.69 3.99 -7.10
N ASN A 105 -12.20 3.20 -8.06
CA ASN A 105 -12.38 3.59 -9.46
C ASN A 105 -11.14 4.26 -10.08
N PRO A 106 -9.95 3.64 -10.01
CA PRO A 106 -8.74 4.25 -10.53
C PRO A 106 -8.87 4.47 -12.05
N THR A 107 -8.53 5.69 -12.48
CA THR A 107 -8.48 6.04 -13.90
C THR A 107 -7.34 5.29 -14.61
N VAL A 108 -7.32 5.33 -15.95
CA VAL A 108 -6.17 4.81 -16.72
C VAL A 108 -4.89 5.54 -16.33
N GLU A 109 -4.97 6.85 -16.04
CA GLU A 109 -3.84 7.65 -15.58
C GLU A 109 -3.34 7.19 -14.21
N ASP A 110 -4.24 6.96 -13.25
CA ASP A 110 -3.90 6.42 -11.93
C ASP A 110 -3.23 5.04 -12.06
N ARG A 111 -3.77 4.15 -12.87
CA ARG A 111 -3.20 2.82 -13.14
C ARG A 111 -1.81 2.92 -13.80
N SER A 112 -1.64 3.85 -14.73
CA SER A 112 -0.34 4.13 -15.36
C SER A 112 0.68 4.65 -14.35
N LEU A 113 0.27 5.54 -13.45
CA LEU A 113 1.10 6.03 -12.36
C LEU A 113 1.53 4.88 -11.44
N ARG A 114 0.64 3.94 -11.11
CA ARG A 114 0.99 2.76 -10.32
C ARG A 114 2.10 1.95 -10.97
N GLU A 115 2.06 1.74 -12.28
CA GLU A 115 3.12 1.00 -12.97
C GLU A 115 4.47 1.72 -12.88
N VAL A 116 4.47 3.05 -12.97
CA VAL A 116 5.69 3.84 -12.76
C VAL A 116 6.20 3.72 -11.32
N LEU A 117 5.32 3.87 -10.34
CA LEU A 117 5.69 3.73 -8.92
C LEU A 117 6.26 2.34 -8.63
N ASN A 118 5.70 1.29 -9.22
CA ASN A 118 6.22 -0.07 -9.09
C ASN A 118 7.65 -0.20 -9.65
N LEU A 119 7.97 0.46 -10.76
CA LEU A 119 9.34 0.48 -11.29
C LEU A 119 10.30 1.21 -10.36
N ILE A 120 9.87 2.32 -9.76
CA ILE A 120 10.69 3.13 -8.86
C ILE A 120 10.88 2.41 -7.51
N SER A 121 9.86 1.72 -7.03
CA SER A 121 9.84 1.11 -5.68
C SER A 121 10.50 -0.28 -5.58
N HIS A 122 11.07 -0.81 -6.67
CA HIS A 122 11.80 -2.09 -6.64
C HIS A 122 13.12 -2.01 -5.88
N LEU A 123 13.10 -1.33 -4.71
CA LEU A 123 14.19 -1.44 -3.75
C LEU A 123 14.03 -2.75 -2.98
N PRO A 124 15.08 -3.59 -2.91
CA PRO A 124 15.13 -4.63 -1.90
C PRO A 124 14.89 -4.00 -0.52
N VAL A 125 14.07 -4.65 0.31
CA VAL A 125 13.73 -4.23 1.69
C VAL A 125 14.99 -3.92 2.54
N GLU A 126 16.14 -4.41 2.13
CA GLU A 126 17.45 -4.16 2.75
C GLU A 126 18.07 -2.81 2.42
N LYS A 127 17.57 -2.10 1.42
CA LYS A 127 18.09 -0.78 1.07
C LYS A 127 17.46 0.32 1.92
N LYS A 128 18.32 0.98 2.61
CA LYS A 128 18.08 1.90 3.72
C LYS A 128 17.19 3.09 3.35
N ILE A 129 16.43 3.56 4.32
CA ILE A 129 15.58 4.75 4.32
C ILE A 129 16.13 5.95 3.51
N PRO A 130 17.44 6.30 3.53
CA PRO A 130 17.96 7.37 2.67
C PRO A 130 17.68 7.18 1.19
N ASP A 131 17.69 5.93 0.69
CA ASP A 131 17.41 5.66 -0.72
C ASP A 131 15.92 5.82 -1.05
N ALA A 132 15.02 5.42 -0.15
CA ALA A 132 13.58 5.61 -0.29
C ALA A 132 13.21 7.11 -0.26
N ILE A 133 13.82 7.88 0.64
CA ILE A 133 13.64 9.34 0.69
C ILE A 133 14.08 9.98 -0.62
N ARG A 134 15.30 9.66 -1.09
CA ARG A 134 15.82 10.21 -2.35
C ARG A 134 14.92 9.86 -3.53
N GLN A 135 14.44 8.63 -3.63
CA GLN A 135 13.52 8.23 -4.69
C GLN A 135 12.19 8.98 -4.64
N THR A 136 11.67 9.20 -3.43
CA THR A 136 10.47 10.01 -3.25
C THR A 136 10.72 11.46 -3.69
N GLU A 137 11.86 12.04 -3.32
CA GLU A 137 12.24 13.38 -3.76
C GLU A 137 12.38 13.48 -5.27
N ASP A 138 13.02 12.50 -5.90
CA ASP A 138 13.18 12.46 -7.35
C ASP A 138 11.83 12.29 -8.06
N PHE A 139 10.94 11.45 -7.54
CA PHE A 139 9.56 11.35 -8.02
C PHE A 139 8.82 12.69 -7.90
N LEU A 140 8.93 13.37 -6.76
CA LEU A 140 8.27 14.67 -6.56
C LEU A 140 8.80 15.76 -7.50
N LYS A 141 10.08 15.75 -7.82
CA LYS A 141 10.66 16.65 -8.83
C LYS A 141 10.07 16.37 -10.22
N MET A 142 10.00 15.11 -10.62
CA MET A 142 9.41 14.71 -11.90
C MET A 142 7.90 15.04 -11.94
N TYR A 143 7.18 14.79 -10.86
CA TYR A 143 5.77 15.15 -10.74
C TYR A 143 5.54 16.67 -10.88
N ALA A 144 6.44 17.48 -10.33
CA ALA A 144 6.37 18.94 -10.43
C ALA A 144 6.69 19.47 -11.84
N ASN A 145 7.30 18.68 -12.71
CA ASN A 145 7.56 19.03 -14.10
C ASN A 145 6.50 18.37 -15.02
N PRO A 146 5.54 19.14 -15.58
CA PRO A 146 4.45 18.59 -16.36
C PRO A 146 4.90 17.75 -17.57
N VAL A 147 6.01 18.12 -18.22
CA VAL A 147 6.53 17.40 -19.39
C VAL A 147 7.11 16.05 -18.98
N GLU A 148 7.94 16.03 -17.95
CA GLU A 148 8.53 14.80 -17.43
C GLU A 148 7.45 13.87 -16.86
N PHE A 149 6.47 14.42 -16.14
CA PHE A 149 5.37 13.65 -15.60
C PHE A 149 4.51 13.00 -16.69
N GLN A 150 4.19 13.72 -17.76
CA GLN A 150 3.48 13.14 -18.90
C GLN A 150 4.28 12.02 -19.59
N GLN A 151 5.59 12.15 -19.71
CA GLN A 151 6.44 11.09 -20.25
C GLN A 151 6.42 9.84 -19.34
N LEU A 152 6.46 10.02 -18.03
CA LEU A 152 6.33 8.93 -17.07
C LEU A 152 4.98 8.23 -17.19
N LEU A 153 3.89 8.97 -17.26
CA LEU A 153 2.55 8.39 -17.43
C LEU A 153 2.42 7.62 -18.74
N LEU A 154 3.01 8.13 -19.83
CA LEU A 154 3.05 7.42 -21.10
C LEU A 154 3.81 6.09 -20.99
N MET A 155 4.96 6.09 -20.31
CA MET A 155 5.71 4.87 -20.05
C MET A 155 4.89 3.89 -19.20
N GLY A 156 4.26 4.37 -18.13
CA GLY A 156 3.37 3.55 -17.30
C GLY A 156 2.21 2.96 -18.09
N LYS A 157 1.61 3.75 -18.99
CA LYS A 157 0.56 3.26 -19.88
C LYS A 157 1.05 2.14 -20.80
N GLN A 158 2.24 2.28 -21.38
CA GLN A 158 2.80 1.23 -22.23
C GLN A 158 3.01 -0.09 -21.47
N ILE A 159 3.47 0.00 -20.21
CA ILE A 159 3.61 -1.18 -19.34
C ILE A 159 2.24 -1.79 -19.05
N LEU A 160 1.26 -0.96 -18.71
CA LEU A 160 -0.11 -1.39 -18.45
C LEU A 160 -0.72 -2.08 -19.66
N ASP A 161 -0.65 -1.46 -20.84
CA ASP A 161 -1.19 -2.02 -22.08
C ASP A 161 -0.55 -3.40 -22.41
N LYS A 162 0.75 -3.55 -22.15
CA LYS A 162 1.45 -4.83 -22.30
C LYS A 162 0.94 -5.87 -21.31
N LYS A 163 0.78 -5.52 -20.03
CA LYS A 163 0.24 -6.43 -19.00
C LYS A 163 -1.19 -6.84 -19.31
N ASP A 164 -2.03 -5.89 -19.73
CA ASP A 164 -3.42 -6.17 -20.10
C ASP A 164 -3.48 -7.11 -21.32
N ALA A 165 -2.62 -6.93 -22.32
CA ALA A 165 -2.53 -7.83 -23.46
C ALA A 165 -2.05 -9.25 -23.09
N GLU A 166 -1.04 -9.36 -22.23
CA GLU A 166 -0.54 -10.64 -21.69
C GLU A 166 -1.63 -11.35 -20.87
N LEU A 167 -2.35 -10.61 -20.03
CA LEU A 167 -3.47 -11.13 -19.25
C LEU A 167 -4.58 -11.64 -20.17
N PHE A 168 -4.97 -10.86 -21.18
CA PHE A 168 -5.99 -11.25 -22.13
C PHE A 168 -5.61 -12.53 -22.90
N GLU A 169 -4.36 -12.66 -23.35
CA GLU A 169 -3.85 -13.87 -23.98
C GLU A 169 -3.92 -15.08 -23.05
N GLN A 170 -3.58 -14.88 -21.76
CA GLN A 170 -3.66 -15.94 -20.75
C GLN A 170 -5.10 -16.35 -20.46
N LEU A 171 -6.03 -15.39 -20.39
CA LEU A 171 -7.46 -15.67 -20.21
C LEU A 171 -8.04 -16.45 -21.39
N GLN A 172 -7.61 -16.16 -22.61
CA GLN A 172 -8.03 -16.93 -23.79
C GLN A 172 -7.54 -18.39 -23.76
N LYS A 173 -6.39 -18.65 -23.13
CA LYS A 173 -5.84 -20.00 -22.93
C LYS A 173 -6.48 -20.71 -21.74
N GLY A 174 -7.05 -19.97 -20.79
CA GLY A 174 -7.81 -20.50 -19.67
C GLY A 174 -9.21 -20.93 -20.11
N GLY A 175 -9.66 -22.10 -19.69
CA GLY A 175 -11.01 -22.55 -19.99
C GLY A 175 -12.09 -21.76 -19.27
N LEU A 176 -13.25 -21.60 -19.90
CA LEU A 176 -14.44 -21.07 -19.23
C LEU A 176 -14.88 -22.04 -18.12
N VAL A 177 -15.01 -21.55 -16.91
CA VAL A 177 -15.49 -22.33 -15.77
C VAL A 177 -16.85 -21.81 -15.36
N THR A 178 -17.84 -22.71 -15.34
CA THR A 178 -19.16 -22.43 -14.75
C THR A 178 -19.14 -22.87 -13.31
N ILE A 179 -19.36 -21.94 -12.39
CA ILE A 179 -19.47 -22.23 -10.96
C ILE A 179 -20.94 -22.31 -10.59
N THR A 180 -21.41 -23.50 -10.21
CA THR A 180 -22.75 -23.71 -9.64
C THR A 180 -22.67 -23.59 -8.10
N PRO A 181 -23.74 -23.18 -7.39
CA PRO A 181 -25.15 -23.18 -7.77
C PRO A 181 -25.68 -21.85 -8.34
N GLN A 182 -24.89 -20.82 -8.43
CA GLN A 182 -25.38 -19.47 -8.75
C GLN A 182 -25.18 -19.07 -10.22
N HIS A 183 -24.83 -20.00 -11.09
CA HIS A 183 -24.51 -19.78 -12.52
C HIS A 183 -23.47 -18.65 -12.75
N ILE A 184 -22.54 -18.50 -11.83
CA ILE A 184 -21.43 -17.57 -12.02
C ILE A 184 -20.54 -18.15 -13.10
N ILE A 185 -20.51 -17.48 -14.24
CA ILE A 185 -19.56 -17.80 -15.32
C ILE A 185 -18.29 -17.05 -15.02
N GLY A 186 -17.20 -17.75 -14.84
CA GLY A 186 -15.87 -17.18 -14.61
C GLY A 186 -14.80 -17.87 -15.44
N TRP A 187 -13.65 -17.27 -15.49
CA TRP A 187 -12.46 -17.87 -16.10
C TRP A 187 -11.64 -18.60 -15.04
N ALA A 188 -11.26 -19.84 -15.32
CA ALA A 188 -10.26 -20.51 -14.50
C ALA A 188 -8.88 -19.93 -14.84
N LEU A 189 -8.35 -19.13 -13.95
CA LEU A 189 -6.98 -18.65 -14.06
C LEU A 189 -6.02 -19.82 -13.78
N PRO A 190 -4.95 -19.97 -14.58
CA PRO A 190 -3.88 -20.89 -14.24
C PRO A 190 -3.36 -20.60 -12.80
N PRO A 191 -2.94 -21.61 -12.03
CA PRO A 191 -2.56 -21.44 -10.62
C PRO A 191 -1.51 -20.36 -10.35
N PHE A 192 -0.63 -20.09 -11.33
CA PHE A 192 0.40 -19.05 -11.22
C PHE A 192 -0.15 -17.62 -11.37
N MET A 193 -1.38 -17.47 -11.87
CA MET A 193 -2.05 -16.16 -12.00
C MET A 193 -2.99 -15.86 -10.84
N ALA A 194 -3.18 -16.77 -9.89
CA ALA A 194 -3.95 -16.55 -8.66
C ALA A 194 -3.22 -15.64 -7.67
N ARG A 195 -2.52 -14.63 -8.18
CA ARG A 195 -2.00 -13.55 -7.34
C ARG A 195 -3.10 -12.52 -7.16
N GLN A 196 -3.17 -11.92 -5.98
CA GLN A 196 -4.16 -10.88 -5.63
C GLN A 196 -4.28 -9.76 -6.68
N GLU A 197 -3.20 -9.49 -7.42
CA GLU A 197 -3.13 -8.47 -8.46
C GLU A 197 -4.11 -8.70 -9.63
N TYR A 198 -4.58 -9.94 -9.84
CA TYR A 198 -5.45 -10.30 -10.96
C TYR A 198 -6.89 -10.63 -10.54
N LEU A 199 -7.19 -10.63 -9.26
CA LEU A 199 -8.54 -10.96 -8.75
C LEU A 199 -9.52 -9.77 -8.78
N HIS A 200 -9.09 -8.62 -9.29
CA HIS A 200 -9.87 -7.37 -9.32
C HIS A 200 -10.28 -6.93 -10.73
N TYR A 201 -10.22 -7.84 -11.72
CA TYR A 201 -10.73 -7.58 -13.08
C TYR A 201 -12.09 -8.22 -13.31
#